data_9a1e61a5c0a7922453d55f51ca013c41
#
_entry.id   9a1e61a5c0a7922453d55f51ca013c41
#
_cell.length_a   1.000
_cell.length_b   1.000
_cell.length_c   1.000
_cell.angle_alpha   90.00
_cell.angle_beta   90.00
_cell.angle_gamma   90.00
#
_symmetry.space_group_name_H-M   'P 1'
#
loop_
_entity.id
_entity.type
_entity.pdbx_description
1 polymer ?
#
loop_
_entity_poly.entity_id
_entity_poly.type
_entity_poly.pdbx_seq_one_letter_code
_entity_poly.pdbx_strand_id
1 'polypeptide(L)'
;MKCPFCGHTEDRVVDSRVGRDGEFIRRRRECLKCHRRYTTYEYIEDVLPHVVKRDGRREPFDRQKLRGSILKSCEKRSVGVQAVDDVVVEIEAQLHERAEKEISSEELGRVVMDHLQRLDPVAYVRFASVYRQFKDIGQFVEEVKGLQRDDKAKPAPTKPRPLAKTK
;
A
#
# COMPACT_ATOMS: atom_id res chain seq x y z
N MET A 1 28.76 8.10 12.21
CA MET A 1 27.60 9.05 11.99
C MET A 1 27.98 10.42 12.58
N LYS A 2 27.54 11.54 11.97
CA LYS A 2 27.95 12.87 12.42
C LYS A 2 27.38 13.21 13.80
N CYS A 3 28.24 13.54 14.76
CA CYS A 3 27.85 13.89 16.13
C CYS A 3 27.00 15.18 16.14
N PRO A 4 25.79 15.20 16.75
CA PRO A 4 24.90 16.35 16.77
C PRO A 4 25.45 17.52 17.62
N PHE A 5 26.47 17.28 18.46
CA PHE A 5 26.99 18.30 19.38
C PHE A 5 28.26 18.99 18.86
N CYS A 6 29.13 18.27 18.16
CA CYS A 6 30.44 18.82 17.71
C CYS A 6 30.75 18.57 16.23
N GLY A 7 29.88 17.89 15.49
CA GLY A 7 30.04 17.62 14.08
C GLY A 7 31.07 16.54 13.71
N HIS A 8 31.76 15.93 14.69
CA HIS A 8 32.73 14.86 14.43
C HIS A 8 32.06 13.62 13.87
N THR A 9 32.72 12.89 12.98
CA THR A 9 32.14 11.77 12.24
C THR A 9 32.39 10.39 12.85
N GLU A 10 33.35 10.29 13.77
CA GLU A 10 33.70 9.04 14.43
C GLU A 10 32.98 8.88 15.74
N ASP A 11 32.35 7.74 15.91
CA ASP A 11 31.61 7.37 17.11
C ASP A 11 31.75 5.87 17.39
N ARG A 12 31.49 5.46 18.62
CA ARG A 12 31.38 4.04 19.00
C ARG A 12 29.97 3.76 19.48
N VAL A 13 29.46 2.55 19.19
CA VAL A 13 28.18 2.06 19.72
C VAL A 13 28.42 1.52 21.13
N VAL A 14 27.71 2.08 22.11
CA VAL A 14 27.83 1.73 23.52
C VAL A 14 26.76 0.69 23.90
N ASP A 15 25.56 0.79 23.31
CA ASP A 15 24.42 -0.10 23.57
C ASP A 15 23.59 -0.24 22.30
N SER A 16 23.04 -1.44 22.07
CA SER A 16 22.18 -1.73 20.93
C SER A 16 21.01 -2.58 21.41
N ARG A 17 19.78 -2.15 21.08
CA ARG A 17 18.55 -2.86 21.46
C ARG A 17 17.60 -2.91 20.29
N VAL A 18 16.99 -4.06 20.09
CA VAL A 18 15.90 -4.23 19.14
C VAL A 18 14.64 -3.58 19.72
N GLY A 19 13.92 -2.82 18.92
CA GLY A 19 12.64 -2.23 19.29
C GLY A 19 11.54 -3.28 19.49
N ARG A 20 10.37 -2.84 19.95
CA ARG A 20 9.22 -3.73 20.03
C ARG A 20 8.92 -4.26 18.63
N ASP A 21 8.60 -5.53 18.55
CA ASP A 21 8.23 -6.25 17.33
C ASP A 21 9.32 -6.37 16.24
N GLY A 22 10.56 -5.95 16.52
CA GLY A 22 11.69 -6.06 15.59
C GLY A 22 11.78 -5.00 14.51
N GLU A 23 10.91 -3.99 14.52
CA GLU A 23 10.79 -2.98 13.45
C GLU A 23 11.98 -2.02 13.34
N PHE A 24 12.75 -1.85 14.41
CA PHE A 24 13.90 -0.96 14.42
C PHE A 24 14.98 -1.39 15.39
N ILE A 25 16.21 -0.90 15.17
CA ILE A 25 17.32 -1.05 16.11
C ILE A 25 17.61 0.33 16.72
N ARG A 26 17.51 0.42 18.05
CA ARG A 26 17.93 1.61 18.81
C ARG A 26 19.39 1.44 19.19
N ARG A 27 20.25 2.38 18.77
CA ARG A 27 21.67 2.38 19.15
C ARG A 27 22.02 3.61 19.98
N ARG A 28 22.66 3.40 21.11
CA ARG A 28 23.28 4.45 21.92
C ARG A 28 24.73 4.58 21.49
N ARG A 29 25.10 5.75 21.00
CA ARG A 29 26.43 6.06 20.46
C ARG A 29 27.14 7.06 21.33
N GLU A 30 28.48 7.02 21.37
CA GLU A 30 29.34 7.95 22.04
C GLU A 30 30.34 8.53 21.05
N CYS A 31 30.39 9.86 20.94
CA CYS A 31 31.32 10.56 20.07
C CYS A 31 32.76 10.39 20.58
N LEU A 32 33.72 10.02 19.72
CA LEU A 32 35.10 9.85 20.14
C LEU A 32 35.82 11.18 20.44
N LYS A 33 35.32 12.32 19.94
CA LYS A 33 35.91 13.64 20.18
C LYS A 33 35.38 14.34 21.43
N CYS A 34 34.07 14.45 21.60
CA CYS A 34 33.46 15.20 22.67
C CYS A 34 32.88 14.34 23.80
N HIS A 35 32.96 13.01 23.68
CA HIS A 35 32.48 11.99 24.62
C HIS A 35 31.00 12.10 25.02
N ARG A 36 30.24 12.94 24.33
CA ARG A 36 28.80 13.04 24.52
C ARG A 36 28.09 11.85 23.87
N ARG A 37 27.02 11.40 24.52
CA ARG A 37 26.20 10.28 24.05
C ARG A 37 24.96 10.78 23.36
N TYR A 38 24.60 10.11 22.26
CA TYR A 38 23.37 10.35 21.52
C TYR A 38 22.75 9.03 21.07
N THR A 39 21.49 9.06 20.76
CA THR A 39 20.74 7.86 20.33
C THR A 39 20.36 7.99 18.87
N THR A 40 20.49 6.89 18.13
CA THR A 40 20.04 6.76 16.76
C THR A 40 19.09 5.59 16.66
N TYR A 41 18.19 5.65 15.67
CA TYR A 41 17.29 4.59 15.31
C TYR A 41 17.59 4.18 13.87
N GLU A 42 17.72 2.89 13.65
CA GLU A 42 17.87 2.30 12.33
C GLU A 42 16.58 1.56 12.02
N TYR A 43 15.95 1.92 10.92
CA TYR A 43 14.76 1.29 10.39
C TYR A 43 15.13 0.58 9.08
N ILE A 44 14.40 -0.48 8.75
CA ILE A 44 14.43 -1.01 7.39
C ILE A 44 13.82 0.07 6.50
N GLU A 45 14.51 0.43 5.44
CA GLU A 45 13.95 1.36 4.45
C GLU A 45 12.87 0.63 3.67
N ASP A 46 11.61 0.99 3.92
CA ASP A 46 10.46 0.53 3.13
C ASP A 46 10.49 1.24 1.77
N VAL A 47 11.20 0.65 0.83
CA VAL A 47 11.31 1.20 -0.51
C VAL A 47 10.11 0.76 -1.34
N LEU A 48 9.00 1.51 -1.22
CA LEU A 48 7.92 1.42 -2.19
C LEU A 48 8.36 2.05 -3.52
N PRO A 49 7.90 1.52 -4.67
CA PRO A 49 8.34 1.99 -5.98
C PRO A 49 7.93 3.45 -6.24
N HIS A 50 8.74 4.17 -7.01
CA HIS A 50 8.31 5.44 -7.56
C HIS A 50 7.24 5.22 -8.63
N VAL A 51 6.20 6.06 -8.62
CA VAL A 51 5.15 6.01 -9.63
C VAL A 51 5.52 6.88 -10.83
N VAL A 52 5.68 6.25 -11.99
CA VAL A 52 5.93 6.94 -13.25
C VAL A 52 4.59 7.38 -13.85
N LYS A 53 4.41 8.68 -13.99
CA LYS A 53 3.22 9.28 -14.62
C LYS A 53 3.28 9.17 -16.14
N ARG A 54 2.15 9.37 -16.82
CA ARG A 54 2.06 9.34 -18.30
C ARG A 54 2.95 10.35 -18.99
N ASP A 55 3.22 11.48 -18.33
CA ASP A 55 4.14 12.53 -18.80
C ASP A 55 5.62 12.25 -18.50
N GLY A 56 5.93 11.07 -17.94
CA GLY A 56 7.27 10.63 -17.59
C GLY A 56 7.78 11.15 -16.24
N ARG A 57 7.02 11.97 -15.51
CA ARG A 57 7.38 12.41 -14.16
C ARG A 57 7.38 11.24 -13.19
N ARG A 58 8.33 11.24 -12.27
CA ARG A 58 8.47 10.26 -11.20
C ARG A 58 8.04 10.90 -9.89
N GLU A 59 7.08 10.29 -9.22
CA GLU A 59 6.61 10.71 -7.90
C GLU A 59 6.81 9.54 -6.92
N PRO A 60 7.19 9.78 -5.66
CA PRO A 60 7.20 8.72 -4.67
C PRO A 60 5.78 8.14 -4.53
N PHE A 61 5.70 6.84 -4.17
CA PHE A 61 4.40 6.24 -3.85
C PHE A 61 3.76 6.99 -2.68
N ASP A 62 2.50 7.36 -2.84
CA ASP A 62 1.73 8.09 -1.83
C ASP A 62 0.53 7.25 -1.39
N ARG A 63 0.66 6.64 -0.22
CA ARG A 63 -0.39 5.82 0.41
C ARG A 63 -1.70 6.59 0.58
N GLN A 64 -1.63 7.87 1.01
CA GLN A 64 -2.83 8.66 1.27
C GLN A 64 -3.58 8.98 -0.04
N LYS A 65 -2.84 9.23 -1.10
CA LYS A 65 -3.40 9.45 -2.44
C LYS A 65 -4.06 8.18 -2.98
N LEU A 66 -3.44 7.02 -2.80
CA LEU A 66 -4.02 5.73 -3.16
C LEU A 66 -5.31 5.49 -2.38
N ARG A 67 -5.23 5.56 -1.04
CA ARG A 67 -6.38 5.39 -0.14
C ARG A 67 -7.53 6.32 -0.50
N GLY A 68 -7.25 7.61 -0.72
CA GLY A 68 -8.25 8.62 -1.09
C GLY A 68 -8.95 8.29 -2.40
N SER A 69 -8.23 7.77 -3.40
CA SER A 69 -8.81 7.38 -4.70
C SER A 69 -9.76 6.19 -4.57
N ILE A 70 -9.39 5.19 -3.76
CA ILE A 70 -10.23 4.02 -3.47
C ILE A 70 -11.48 4.44 -2.69
N LEU A 71 -11.34 5.22 -1.62
CA LEU A 71 -12.47 5.74 -0.83
C LEU A 71 -13.47 6.51 -1.70
N LYS A 72 -13.00 7.38 -2.59
CA LYS A 72 -13.85 8.13 -3.52
C LYS A 72 -14.65 7.21 -4.43
N SER A 73 -14.07 6.11 -4.87
CA SER A 73 -14.77 5.11 -5.69
C SER A 73 -15.83 4.35 -4.91
N CYS A 74 -15.58 4.10 -3.60
CA CYS A 74 -16.50 3.42 -2.70
C CYS A 74 -17.56 4.34 -2.06
N GLU A 75 -17.60 5.64 -2.42
CA GLU A 75 -18.53 6.61 -1.84
C GLU A 75 -19.99 6.17 -2.02
N LYS A 76 -20.79 6.21 -0.93
CA LYS A 76 -22.19 5.72 -0.90
C LYS A 76 -22.34 4.22 -1.24
N ARG A 77 -21.30 3.42 -1.05
CA ARG A 77 -21.35 1.95 -1.12
C ARG A 77 -21.32 1.36 0.28
N SER A 78 -21.80 0.13 0.43
CA SER A 78 -21.75 -0.61 1.70
C SER A 78 -20.35 -1.19 1.98
N VAL A 79 -19.29 -0.44 1.65
CA VAL A 79 -17.89 -0.81 1.89
C VAL A 79 -17.40 -0.03 3.10
N GLY A 80 -16.98 -0.74 4.15
CA GLY A 80 -16.41 -0.14 5.36
C GLY A 80 -15.03 0.47 5.11
N VAL A 81 -14.69 1.49 5.87
CA VAL A 81 -13.36 2.14 5.80
C VAL A 81 -12.24 1.12 6.05
N GLN A 82 -12.44 0.17 6.97
CA GLN A 82 -11.48 -0.89 7.27
C GLN A 82 -11.18 -1.75 6.04
N ALA A 83 -12.21 -2.14 5.27
CA ALA A 83 -12.01 -2.93 4.07
C ALA A 83 -11.21 -2.18 2.98
N VAL A 84 -11.32 -0.86 2.94
CA VAL A 84 -10.47 -0.03 2.07
C VAL A 84 -9.03 0.00 2.57
N ASP A 85 -8.83 0.10 3.89
CA ASP A 85 -7.50 0.10 4.50
C ASP A 85 -6.80 -1.26 4.31
N ASP A 86 -7.53 -2.36 4.41
CA ASP A 86 -7.04 -3.72 4.15
C ASP A 86 -6.57 -3.86 2.69
N VAL A 87 -7.36 -3.36 1.72
CA VAL A 87 -6.97 -3.33 0.30
C VAL A 87 -5.69 -2.51 0.07
N VAL A 88 -5.54 -1.37 0.75
CA VAL A 88 -4.30 -0.57 0.63
C VAL A 88 -3.10 -1.35 1.13
N VAL A 89 -3.22 -2.06 2.26
CA VAL A 89 -2.15 -2.90 2.80
C VAL A 89 -1.80 -4.05 1.85
N GLU A 90 -2.81 -4.72 1.26
CA GLU A 90 -2.57 -5.78 0.28
C GLU A 90 -1.84 -5.27 -0.97
N ILE A 91 -2.20 -4.08 -1.46
CA ILE A 91 -1.51 -3.45 -2.60
C ILE A 91 -0.06 -3.12 -2.25
N GLU A 92 0.20 -2.54 -1.07
CA GLU A 92 1.55 -2.24 -0.59
C GLU A 92 2.40 -3.51 -0.50
N ALA A 93 1.87 -4.58 0.09
CA ALA A 93 2.54 -5.87 0.17
C ALA A 93 2.89 -6.43 -1.23
N GLN A 94 1.95 -6.36 -2.17
CA GLN A 94 2.17 -6.80 -3.55
C GLN A 94 3.26 -5.97 -4.27
N LEU A 95 3.33 -4.67 -4.00
CA LEU A 95 4.37 -3.80 -4.55
C LEU A 95 5.74 -4.10 -3.95
N HIS A 96 5.82 -4.41 -2.66
CA HIS A 96 7.05 -4.84 -2.00
C HIS A 96 7.57 -6.18 -2.55
N GLU A 97 6.69 -7.15 -2.76
CA GLU A 97 7.08 -8.47 -3.31
C GLU A 97 7.68 -8.37 -4.71
N ARG A 98 7.25 -7.41 -5.52
CA ARG A 98 7.81 -7.20 -6.85
C ARG A 98 9.24 -6.68 -6.84
N ALA A 99 9.71 -6.08 -5.75
CA ALA A 99 11.03 -5.49 -5.58
C ALA A 99 11.46 -4.53 -6.72
N GLU A 100 10.51 -3.97 -7.45
CA GLU A 100 10.72 -3.03 -8.54
C GLU A 100 10.91 -1.62 -7.99
N LYS A 101 11.86 -0.87 -8.55
CA LYS A 101 12.13 0.51 -8.12
C LYS A 101 11.10 1.51 -8.67
N GLU A 102 10.44 1.18 -9.76
CA GLU A 102 9.46 2.03 -10.46
C GLU A 102 8.26 1.20 -10.91
N ILE A 103 7.07 1.81 -10.84
CA ILE A 103 5.83 1.24 -11.39
C ILE A 103 5.12 2.32 -12.21
N SER A 104 4.56 1.96 -13.34
CA SER A 104 3.76 2.90 -14.12
C SER A 104 2.42 3.20 -13.40
N SER A 105 1.91 4.42 -13.55
CA SER A 105 0.58 4.77 -13.02
C SER A 105 -0.53 3.90 -13.62
N GLU A 106 -0.36 3.41 -14.84
CA GLU A 106 -1.30 2.49 -15.49
C GLU A 106 -1.27 1.10 -14.87
N GLU A 107 -0.08 0.61 -14.54
CA GLU A 107 0.07 -0.68 -13.88
C GLU A 107 -0.45 -0.65 -12.44
N LEU A 108 -0.11 0.41 -11.69
CA LEU A 108 -0.69 0.63 -10.36
C LEU A 108 -2.23 0.69 -10.44
N GLY A 109 -2.77 1.38 -11.43
CA GLY A 109 -4.22 1.43 -11.66
C GLY A 109 -4.83 0.05 -11.93
N ARG A 110 -4.14 -0.84 -12.66
CA ARG A 110 -4.59 -2.23 -12.88
C ARG A 110 -4.61 -3.02 -11.57
N VAL A 111 -3.55 -2.93 -10.77
CA VAL A 111 -3.51 -3.57 -9.45
C VAL A 111 -4.68 -3.12 -8.58
N VAL A 112 -4.96 -1.81 -8.52
CA VAL A 112 -6.12 -1.28 -7.78
C VAL A 112 -7.44 -1.83 -8.32
N MET A 113 -7.61 -1.88 -9.64
CA MET A 113 -8.81 -2.40 -10.27
C MET A 113 -9.05 -3.87 -9.93
N ASP A 114 -8.02 -4.71 -9.91
CA ASP A 114 -8.12 -6.12 -9.55
C ASP A 114 -8.61 -6.32 -8.10
N HIS A 115 -8.20 -5.46 -7.18
CA HIS A 115 -8.69 -5.48 -5.80
C HIS A 115 -10.12 -4.94 -5.70
N LEU A 116 -10.43 -3.84 -6.38
CA LEU A 116 -11.78 -3.25 -6.38
C LEU A 116 -12.82 -4.18 -7.00
N GLN A 117 -12.48 -4.95 -8.04
CA GLN A 117 -13.39 -5.92 -8.66
C GLN A 117 -13.87 -6.96 -7.64
N ARG A 118 -12.99 -7.36 -6.71
CA ARG A 118 -13.31 -8.32 -5.64
C ARG A 118 -14.07 -7.67 -4.49
N LEU A 119 -13.80 -6.39 -4.21
CA LEU A 119 -14.38 -5.64 -3.10
C LEU A 119 -15.81 -5.17 -3.40
N ASP A 120 -16.00 -4.46 -4.50
CA ASP A 120 -17.30 -3.93 -4.95
C ASP A 120 -17.27 -3.63 -6.45
N PRO A 121 -18.06 -4.35 -7.27
CA PRO A 121 -18.07 -4.16 -8.72
C PRO A 121 -18.46 -2.75 -9.18
N VAL A 122 -19.29 -2.03 -8.41
CA VAL A 122 -19.67 -0.65 -8.75
C VAL A 122 -18.52 0.31 -8.45
N ALA A 123 -17.79 0.12 -7.34
CA ALA A 123 -16.59 0.89 -7.05
C ALA A 123 -15.51 0.67 -8.11
N TYR A 124 -15.35 -0.59 -8.59
CA TYR A 124 -14.50 -0.90 -9.74
C TYR A 124 -14.86 -0.08 -10.97
N VAL A 125 -16.13 -0.10 -11.41
CA VAL A 125 -16.59 0.64 -12.59
C VAL A 125 -16.32 2.14 -12.47
N ARG A 126 -16.57 2.73 -11.29
CA ARG A 126 -16.30 4.15 -11.01
C ARG A 126 -14.82 4.47 -11.07
N PHE A 127 -13.96 3.62 -10.54
CA PHE A 127 -12.52 3.79 -10.61
C PHE A 127 -12.03 3.63 -12.07
N ALA A 128 -12.47 2.58 -12.76
CA ALA A 128 -12.11 2.30 -14.15
C ALA A 128 -12.51 3.45 -15.09
N SER A 129 -13.65 4.11 -14.85
CA SER A 129 -14.12 5.24 -15.67
C SER A 129 -13.14 6.42 -15.70
N VAL A 130 -12.35 6.60 -14.63
CA VAL A 130 -11.31 7.64 -14.55
C VAL A 130 -9.97 7.15 -15.10
N TYR A 131 -9.62 5.88 -14.79
CA TYR A 131 -8.28 5.36 -15.06
C TYR A 131 -8.11 4.81 -16.49
N ARG A 132 -9.11 4.10 -17.05
CA ARG A 132 -9.01 3.47 -18.37
C ARG A 132 -9.19 4.41 -19.54
N GLN A 133 -9.65 5.64 -19.34
CA GLN A 133 -9.91 6.62 -20.43
C GLN A 133 -10.61 5.95 -21.62
N PHE A 134 -11.84 5.50 -21.41
CA PHE A 134 -12.65 4.90 -22.48
C PHE A 134 -12.80 5.89 -23.65
N LYS A 135 -12.51 5.43 -24.85
CA LYS A 135 -12.61 6.25 -26.08
C LYS A 135 -14.05 6.51 -26.49
N ASP A 136 -14.94 5.57 -26.17
CA ASP A 136 -16.36 5.63 -26.47
C ASP A 136 -17.19 4.85 -25.44
N ILE A 137 -18.51 5.03 -25.50
CA ILE A 137 -19.47 4.38 -24.62
C ILE A 137 -19.46 2.85 -24.82
N GLY A 138 -19.16 2.38 -26.04
CA GLY A 138 -19.14 0.95 -26.36
C GLY A 138 -18.09 0.19 -25.54
N GLN A 139 -16.87 0.73 -25.45
CA GLN A 139 -15.80 0.14 -24.62
C GLN A 139 -16.19 0.09 -23.14
N PHE A 140 -16.87 1.13 -22.65
CA PHE A 140 -17.36 1.13 -21.26
C PHE A 140 -18.42 0.04 -21.02
N VAL A 141 -19.36 -0.12 -21.95
CA VAL A 141 -20.42 -1.13 -21.87
C VAL A 141 -19.82 -2.56 -21.94
N GLU A 142 -18.81 -2.79 -22.77
CA GLU A 142 -18.12 -4.07 -22.84
C GLU A 142 -17.43 -4.43 -21.53
N GLU A 143 -16.78 -3.47 -20.88
CA GLU A 143 -16.16 -3.64 -19.56
C GLU A 143 -17.19 -4.05 -18.50
N VAL A 144 -18.33 -3.35 -18.45
CA VAL A 144 -19.43 -3.67 -17.52
C VAL A 144 -20.02 -5.06 -17.80
N LYS A 145 -20.15 -5.45 -19.07
CA LYS A 145 -20.64 -6.80 -19.45
C LYS A 145 -19.63 -7.89 -19.05
N GLY A 146 -18.32 -7.61 -19.11
CA GLY A 146 -17.28 -8.52 -18.64
C GLY A 146 -17.46 -8.86 -17.16
N LEU A 147 -17.67 -7.87 -16.31
CA LEU A 147 -17.90 -8.03 -14.87
C LEU A 147 -19.12 -8.92 -14.56
N GLN A 148 -20.21 -8.78 -15.32
CA GLN A 148 -21.42 -9.58 -15.12
C GLN A 148 -21.23 -11.07 -15.43
N ARG A 149 -20.26 -11.41 -16.31
CA ARG A 149 -19.92 -12.80 -16.64
C ARG A 149 -19.08 -13.44 -15.53
N ASP A 150 -18.16 -12.69 -14.95
CA ASP A 150 -17.29 -13.16 -13.87
C ASP A 150 -18.06 -13.38 -12.56
N ASP A 151 -19.07 -12.55 -12.25
CA ASP A 151 -19.93 -12.75 -11.09
C ASP A 151 -20.79 -14.03 -11.16
N LYS A 152 -21.16 -14.46 -12.36
CA LYS A 152 -21.89 -15.72 -12.55
C LYS A 152 -21.02 -16.97 -12.41
N ALA A 153 -19.70 -16.83 -12.48
CA ALA A 153 -18.74 -17.93 -12.35
C ALA A 153 -18.25 -18.13 -10.90
N LYS A 154 -18.55 -17.24 -9.96
CA LYS A 154 -18.18 -17.40 -8.55
C LYS A 154 -19.19 -18.30 -7.83
N PRO A 155 -18.74 -19.40 -7.15
CA PRO A 155 -19.62 -20.17 -6.27
C PRO A 155 -20.12 -19.29 -5.12
N ALA A 156 -21.41 -19.42 -4.78
CA ALA A 156 -22.04 -18.68 -3.70
C ALA A 156 -21.24 -18.82 -2.37
N PRO A 157 -21.11 -17.75 -1.56
CA PRO A 157 -20.42 -17.82 -0.28
C PRO A 157 -21.12 -18.86 0.61
N THR A 158 -20.37 -19.89 1.01
CA THR A 158 -20.83 -20.90 1.99
C THR A 158 -21.15 -20.20 3.29
N LYS A 159 -22.42 -20.28 3.71
CA LYS A 159 -22.87 -19.78 5.02
C LYS A 159 -22.01 -20.42 6.13
N PRO A 160 -21.55 -19.64 7.13
CA PRO A 160 -20.82 -20.19 8.25
C PRO A 160 -21.67 -21.23 8.98
N ARG A 161 -21.11 -22.42 9.15
CA ARG A 161 -21.75 -23.53 9.91
C ARG A 161 -21.93 -23.10 11.37
N PRO A 162 -23.14 -23.22 11.95
CA PRO A 162 -23.36 -22.87 13.35
C PRO A 162 -22.50 -23.75 14.26
N LEU A 163 -21.79 -23.10 15.19
CA LEU A 163 -21.01 -23.77 16.25
C LEU A 163 -21.96 -24.63 17.08
N ALA A 164 -21.66 -25.94 17.13
CA ALA A 164 -22.36 -26.89 17.98
C ALA A 164 -22.17 -26.48 19.45
N LYS A 165 -23.32 -26.22 20.14
CA LYS A 165 -23.29 -26.01 21.58
C LYS A 165 -22.97 -27.35 22.24
N THR A 166 -21.79 -27.44 22.82
CA THR A 166 -21.42 -28.55 23.73
C THR A 166 -22.19 -28.35 25.05
N LYS A 167 -22.91 -29.40 25.44
CA LYS A 167 -23.59 -29.52 26.73
C LYS A 167 -22.56 -29.82 27.82
#